data_849b152b2c587a4a8764b8b260f3916e
#
_entry.id   849b152b2c587a4a8764b8b260f3916e
#
_cell.length_a   1.000
_cell.length_b   1.000
_cell.length_c   1.000
_cell.angle_alpha   90.00
_cell.angle_beta   90.00
_cell.angle_gamma   90.00
#
_symmetry.space_group_name_H-M   'P 1'
#
loop_
_entity.id
_entity.type
_entity.pdbx_description
1 polymer ?
#
loop_
_entity_poly.entity_id
_entity_poly.type
_entity_poly.pdbx_seq_one_letter_code
_entity_poly.pdbx_strand_id
1 'polypeptide(L)'
;YLMGERSPINDPNARGVFSGLSLQKGRASMTRAILEGVAFALRDCYEVMKEQGMTASFARIIGGGARSPIWIQILADVLGLELRTISTADGGALGAVMLAMTGCGRFTSVEDAAQQLVHDKQAYYPDEKRRLQYEKKFAAY
;
A
#
# COMPACT_ATOMS: atom_id res chain seq x y z
N TYR A 1 -10.89 7.10 6.82
CA TYR A 1 -10.86 8.50 6.37
C TYR A 1 -10.93 9.43 7.59
N LEU A 2 -10.06 10.42 7.70
CA LEU A 2 -10.06 11.35 8.85
C LEU A 2 -10.29 12.81 8.42
N MET A 3 -9.77 13.19 7.27
CA MET A 3 -9.84 14.56 6.73
C MET A 3 -10.37 14.56 5.29
N GLY A 4 -11.37 13.78 5.03
CA GLY A 4 -11.88 13.53 3.70
C GLY A 4 -11.19 12.35 3.01
N GLU A 5 -11.67 12.05 1.84
CA GLU A 5 -11.15 11.02 0.95
C GLU A 5 -10.88 11.67 -0.42
N ARG A 6 -9.70 11.41 -0.99
CA ARG A 6 -9.25 12.02 -2.24
C ARG A 6 -9.43 11.10 -3.44
N SER A 7 -9.21 9.81 -3.26
CA SER A 7 -9.25 8.83 -4.33
C SER A 7 -9.64 7.45 -3.79
N PRO A 8 -10.60 6.76 -4.41
CA PRO A 8 -11.25 7.07 -5.70
C PRO A 8 -12.54 7.89 -5.60
N ILE A 9 -13.09 8.11 -4.39
CA ILE A 9 -14.44 8.66 -4.17
C ILE A 9 -14.46 10.20 -4.30
N ASN A 10 -13.37 10.87 -3.87
CA ASN A 10 -13.20 12.32 -3.84
C ASN A 10 -14.27 13.05 -3.00
N ASP A 11 -14.47 12.57 -1.76
CA ASP A 11 -15.37 13.18 -0.79
C ASP A 11 -14.58 13.91 0.33
N PRO A 12 -14.57 15.26 0.34
CA PRO A 12 -13.89 16.03 1.39
C PRO A 12 -14.55 15.89 2.77
N ASN A 13 -15.78 15.38 2.83
CA ASN A 13 -16.54 15.21 4.07
C ASN A 13 -16.45 13.80 4.65
N ALA A 14 -15.84 12.85 3.96
CA ALA A 14 -15.68 11.49 4.45
C ALA A 14 -14.93 11.48 5.79
N ARG A 15 -15.41 10.69 6.74
CA ARG A 15 -14.82 10.54 8.08
C ARG A 15 -14.69 9.07 8.44
N GLY A 16 -13.79 8.79 9.38
CA GLY A 16 -13.60 7.45 9.89
C GLY A 16 -14.77 7.00 10.76
N VAL A 17 -15.17 5.74 10.58
CA VAL A 17 -16.23 5.09 11.36
C VAL A 17 -15.72 3.75 11.89
N PHE A 18 -16.05 3.42 13.12
CA PHE A 18 -15.92 2.07 13.66
C PHE A 18 -17.31 1.42 13.70
N SER A 19 -17.47 0.34 12.96
CA SER A 19 -18.70 -0.45 12.95
C SER A 19 -18.52 -1.77 13.69
N GLY A 20 -19.59 -2.29 14.31
CA GLY A 20 -19.58 -3.59 14.99
C GLY A 20 -18.80 -3.61 16.30
N LEU A 21 -18.66 -2.49 17.00
CA LEU A 21 -18.05 -2.47 18.32
C LEU A 21 -18.87 -3.25 19.36
N SER A 22 -18.18 -4.00 20.20
CA SER A 22 -18.78 -4.73 21.33
C SER A 22 -17.83 -4.69 22.53
N LEU A 23 -18.31 -5.05 23.71
CA LEU A 23 -17.50 -5.10 24.94
C LEU A 23 -16.30 -6.05 24.84
N GLN A 24 -16.33 -7.00 23.91
CA GLN A 24 -15.23 -7.94 23.67
C GLN A 24 -14.12 -7.34 22.80
N LYS A 25 -14.33 -6.16 22.17
CA LYS A 25 -13.39 -5.50 21.26
C LYS A 25 -12.49 -4.54 22.02
N GLY A 26 -11.30 -5.00 22.38
CA GLY A 26 -10.30 -4.18 23.04
C GLY A 26 -9.46 -3.33 22.07
N ARG A 27 -8.51 -2.58 22.64
CA ARG A 27 -7.61 -1.67 21.93
C ARG A 27 -6.89 -2.33 20.74
N ALA A 28 -6.42 -3.57 20.89
CA ALA A 28 -5.74 -4.29 19.82
C ALA A 28 -6.65 -4.50 18.59
N SER A 29 -7.93 -4.83 18.81
CA SER A 29 -8.91 -4.98 17.72
C SER A 29 -9.16 -3.65 17.02
N MET A 30 -9.26 -2.55 17.76
CA MET A 30 -9.45 -1.21 17.19
C MET A 30 -8.23 -0.76 16.39
N THR A 31 -7.01 -0.96 16.92
CA THR A 31 -5.77 -0.66 16.19
C THR A 31 -5.69 -1.45 14.90
N ARG A 32 -6.02 -2.75 14.94
CA ARG A 32 -6.04 -3.58 13.74
C ARG A 32 -7.08 -3.10 12.72
N ALA A 33 -8.27 -2.70 13.18
CA ALA A 33 -9.31 -2.16 12.30
C ALA A 33 -8.87 -0.87 11.59
N ILE A 34 -8.09 -0.01 12.23
CA ILE A 34 -7.49 1.16 11.58
C ILE A 34 -6.55 0.74 10.45
N LEU A 35 -5.66 -0.22 10.70
CA LEU A 35 -4.73 -0.72 9.69
C LEU A 35 -5.48 -1.38 8.52
N GLU A 36 -6.48 -2.21 8.81
CA GLU A 36 -7.31 -2.86 7.79
C GLU A 36 -8.12 -1.84 6.97
N GLY A 37 -8.70 -0.83 7.61
CA GLY A 37 -9.46 0.22 6.93
C GLY A 37 -8.61 1.05 5.95
N VAL A 38 -7.38 1.40 6.33
CA VAL A 38 -6.46 2.06 5.39
C VAL A 38 -6.04 1.12 4.26
N ALA A 39 -5.86 -0.17 4.54
CA ALA A 39 -5.57 -1.16 3.50
C ALA A 39 -6.73 -1.31 2.50
N PHE A 40 -7.98 -1.26 2.97
CA PHE A 40 -9.17 -1.27 2.10
C PHE A 40 -9.25 -0.03 1.23
N ALA A 41 -8.98 1.16 1.78
CA ALA A 41 -8.92 2.39 0.98
C ALA A 41 -7.86 2.32 -0.15
N LEU A 42 -6.70 1.72 0.13
CA LEU A 42 -5.69 1.47 -0.89
C LEU A 42 -6.14 0.42 -1.91
N ARG A 43 -6.92 -0.57 -1.47
CA ARG A 43 -7.51 -1.55 -2.36
C ARG A 43 -8.53 -0.92 -3.30
N ASP A 44 -9.39 -0.01 -2.84
CA ASP A 44 -10.31 0.75 -3.71
C ASP A 44 -9.54 1.43 -4.87
N CYS A 45 -8.43 2.11 -4.55
CA CYS A 45 -7.59 2.71 -5.58
C CYS A 45 -7.02 1.66 -6.55
N TYR A 46 -6.61 0.50 -6.04
CA TYR A 46 -6.05 -0.58 -6.87
C TYR A 46 -7.10 -1.24 -7.77
N GLU A 47 -8.35 -1.40 -7.27
CA GLU A 47 -9.45 -1.92 -8.10
C GLU A 47 -9.74 -0.98 -9.29
N VAL A 48 -9.77 0.34 -9.06
CA VAL A 48 -9.91 1.32 -10.17
C VAL A 48 -8.77 1.20 -11.19
N MET A 49 -7.53 1.00 -10.73
CA MET A 49 -6.41 0.75 -11.66
C MET A 49 -6.62 -0.51 -12.49
N LYS A 50 -7.10 -1.60 -11.88
CA LYS A 50 -7.40 -2.85 -12.60
C LYS A 50 -8.51 -2.68 -13.63
N GLU A 51 -9.57 -1.93 -13.31
CA GLU A 51 -10.64 -1.60 -14.25
C GLU A 51 -10.13 -0.84 -15.47
N GLN A 52 -9.07 -0.06 -15.32
CA GLN A 52 -8.39 0.64 -16.42
C GLN A 52 -7.37 -0.25 -17.16
N GLY A 53 -7.34 -1.54 -16.87
CA GLY A 53 -6.45 -2.51 -17.55
C GLY A 53 -5.04 -2.57 -17.00
N MET A 54 -4.74 -1.90 -15.87
CA MET A 54 -3.43 -2.02 -15.22
C MET A 54 -3.34 -3.34 -14.47
N THR A 55 -2.32 -4.13 -14.80
CA THR A 55 -1.98 -5.37 -14.10
C THR A 55 -0.60 -5.25 -13.46
N ALA A 56 -0.47 -5.72 -12.22
CA ALA A 56 0.80 -5.78 -11.53
C ALA A 56 1.01 -7.18 -10.95
N SER A 57 2.21 -7.72 -11.11
CA SER A 57 2.61 -8.97 -10.46
C SER A 57 3.11 -8.73 -9.02
N PHE A 58 3.62 -7.53 -8.74
CA PHE A 58 4.05 -7.09 -7.42
C PHE A 58 3.98 -5.57 -7.31
N ALA A 59 4.04 -5.06 -6.08
CA ALA A 59 4.19 -3.64 -5.81
C ALA A 59 5.32 -3.38 -4.81
N ARG A 60 6.00 -2.23 -4.94
CA ARG A 60 7.00 -1.78 -3.96
C ARG A 60 6.36 -0.87 -2.95
N ILE A 61 6.64 -1.12 -1.66
CA ILE A 61 6.18 -0.28 -0.56
C ILE A 61 7.33 0.55 0.00
N ILE A 62 7.10 1.85 0.14
CA ILE A 62 8.06 2.82 0.65
C ILE A 62 7.44 3.65 1.77
N GLY A 63 8.27 4.48 2.42
CA GLY A 63 7.83 5.37 3.49
C GLY A 63 7.72 4.70 4.85
N GLY A 64 7.08 5.38 5.81
CA GLY A 64 7.03 4.94 7.21
C GLY A 64 6.33 3.59 7.42
N GLY A 65 5.28 3.31 6.66
CA GLY A 65 4.55 2.04 6.70
C GLY A 65 5.40 0.82 6.32
N ALA A 66 6.40 1.01 5.46
CA ALA A 66 7.32 -0.04 5.04
C ALA A 66 8.23 -0.58 6.18
N ARG A 67 8.21 0.05 7.35
CA ARG A 67 8.96 -0.40 8.54
C ARG A 67 8.20 -1.42 9.39
N SER A 68 6.89 -1.63 9.13
CA SER A 68 6.05 -2.52 9.92
C SER A 68 5.74 -3.81 9.14
N PRO A 69 6.36 -4.95 9.48
CA PRO A 69 6.06 -6.23 8.84
C PRO A 69 4.58 -6.61 8.91
N ILE A 70 3.94 -6.34 10.05
CA ILE A 70 2.50 -6.59 10.24
C ILE A 70 1.67 -5.76 9.26
N TRP A 71 1.99 -4.49 9.08
CA TRP A 71 1.32 -3.60 8.15
C TRP A 71 1.46 -4.07 6.70
N ILE A 72 2.69 -4.42 6.29
CA ILE A 72 2.97 -4.89 4.93
C ILE A 72 2.23 -6.20 4.66
N GLN A 73 2.19 -7.13 5.63
CA GLN A 73 1.47 -8.38 5.47
C GLN A 73 -0.06 -8.17 5.34
N ILE A 74 -0.64 -7.26 6.15
CA ILE A 74 -2.06 -6.90 6.00
C ILE A 74 -2.32 -6.36 4.59
N LEU A 75 -1.47 -5.47 4.09
CA LEU A 75 -1.59 -4.92 2.73
C LEU A 75 -1.47 -6.00 1.66
N ALA A 76 -0.49 -6.91 1.77
CA ALA A 76 -0.33 -8.01 0.83
C ALA A 76 -1.58 -8.90 0.78
N ASP A 77 -2.11 -9.26 1.95
CA ASP A 77 -3.30 -10.09 2.07
C ASP A 77 -4.57 -9.39 1.54
N VAL A 78 -4.72 -8.08 1.80
CA VAL A 78 -5.88 -7.28 1.34
C VAL A 78 -5.84 -7.03 -0.16
N LEU A 79 -4.67 -6.69 -0.70
CA LEU A 79 -4.49 -6.40 -2.13
C LEU A 79 -4.43 -7.68 -2.98
N GLY A 80 -4.13 -8.83 -2.36
CA GLY A 80 -3.86 -10.08 -3.07
C GLY A 80 -2.62 -9.97 -3.97
N LEU A 81 -1.62 -9.19 -3.56
CA LEU A 81 -0.47 -8.83 -4.35
C LEU A 81 0.82 -9.02 -3.56
N GLU A 82 1.86 -9.52 -4.21
CA GLU A 82 3.20 -9.53 -3.62
C GLU A 82 3.66 -8.11 -3.35
N LEU A 83 4.12 -7.84 -2.12
CA LEU A 83 4.69 -6.55 -1.74
C LEU A 83 6.18 -6.69 -1.46
N ARG A 84 6.98 -5.77 -1.98
CA ARG A 84 8.42 -5.73 -1.77
C ARG A 84 8.83 -4.44 -1.07
N THR A 85 9.65 -4.54 -0.05
CA THR A 85 10.37 -3.40 0.49
C THR A 85 11.63 -3.15 -0.32
N ILE A 86 12.12 -1.91 -0.31
CA ILE A 86 13.40 -1.56 -0.94
C ILE A 86 14.47 -1.30 0.12
N SER A 87 15.72 -1.38 -0.29
CA SER A 87 16.88 -1.17 0.60
C SER A 87 17.02 0.27 1.09
N THR A 88 16.48 1.23 0.36
CA THR A 88 16.54 2.67 0.68
C THR A 88 15.33 3.08 1.51
N ALA A 89 15.58 3.74 2.65
CA ALA A 89 14.52 4.16 3.56
C ALA A 89 13.68 5.33 3.03
N ASP A 90 14.28 6.21 2.21
CA ASP A 90 13.64 7.40 1.66
C ASP A 90 13.52 7.29 0.13
N GLY A 91 12.34 6.82 -0.31
CA GLY A 91 12.05 6.67 -1.73
C GLY A 91 11.93 8.01 -2.47
N GLY A 92 11.52 9.07 -1.79
CA GLY A 92 11.43 10.41 -2.38
C GLY A 92 12.81 10.99 -2.70
N ALA A 93 13.75 10.90 -1.75
CA ALA A 93 15.12 11.32 -1.96
C ALA A 93 15.79 10.49 -3.07
N LEU A 94 15.58 9.18 -3.10
CA LEU A 94 16.10 8.32 -4.16
C LEU A 94 15.54 8.73 -5.54
N GLY A 95 14.24 9.04 -5.63
CA GLY A 95 13.62 9.54 -6.86
C GLY A 95 14.25 10.84 -7.36
N ALA A 96 14.48 11.80 -6.44
CA ALA A 96 15.16 13.05 -6.78
C ALA A 96 16.60 12.84 -7.28
N VAL A 97 17.34 11.91 -6.66
CA VAL A 97 18.69 11.52 -7.10
C VAL A 97 18.64 10.90 -8.50
N MET A 98 17.71 9.99 -8.79
CA MET A 98 17.57 9.39 -10.11
C MET A 98 17.30 10.45 -11.19
N LEU A 99 16.39 11.41 -10.93
CA LEU A 99 16.13 12.53 -11.84
C LEU A 99 17.37 13.40 -12.08
N ALA A 100 18.07 13.77 -11.01
CA ALA A 100 19.28 14.60 -11.12
C ALA A 100 20.40 13.88 -11.90
N MET A 101 20.64 12.60 -11.62
CA MET A 101 21.68 11.82 -12.29
C MET A 101 21.35 11.57 -13.77
N THR A 102 20.09 11.41 -14.11
CA THR A 102 19.65 11.34 -15.52
C THR A 102 19.82 12.69 -16.21
N GLY A 103 19.44 13.80 -15.54
CA GLY A 103 19.64 15.14 -16.08
C GLY A 103 21.11 15.52 -16.32
N CYS A 104 22.02 14.98 -15.52
CA CYS A 104 23.47 15.14 -15.69
C CYS A 104 24.08 14.15 -16.71
N GLY A 105 23.29 13.31 -17.35
CA GLY A 105 23.75 12.32 -18.33
C GLY A 105 24.47 11.10 -17.73
N ARG A 106 24.34 10.87 -16.41
CA ARG A 106 24.92 9.68 -15.76
C ARG A 106 24.15 8.40 -16.09
N PHE A 107 22.85 8.51 -16.31
CA PHE A 107 21.97 7.46 -16.80
C PHE A 107 21.27 7.90 -18.08
N THR A 108 20.92 6.94 -18.93
CA THR A 108 20.29 7.20 -20.23
C THR A 108 18.83 7.58 -20.09
N SER A 109 18.17 7.10 -19.02
CA SER A 109 16.79 7.42 -18.66
C SER A 109 16.54 7.21 -17.16
N VAL A 110 15.37 7.64 -16.68
CA VAL A 110 14.95 7.40 -15.30
C VAL A 110 14.73 5.92 -15.04
N GLU A 111 14.24 5.18 -16.04
CA GLU A 111 14.07 3.73 -15.98
C GLU A 111 15.40 3.00 -15.81
N ASP A 112 16.44 3.42 -16.54
CA ASP A 112 17.80 2.90 -16.41
C ASP A 112 18.34 3.18 -15.00
N ALA A 113 18.18 4.40 -14.51
CA ALA A 113 18.54 4.75 -13.14
C ALA A 113 17.80 3.90 -12.10
N ALA A 114 16.49 3.67 -12.28
CA ALA A 114 15.68 2.87 -11.37
C ALA A 114 16.11 1.40 -11.36
N GLN A 115 16.44 0.82 -12.52
CA GLN A 115 16.94 -0.56 -12.59
C GLN A 115 18.26 -0.74 -11.84
N GLN A 116 19.13 0.27 -11.85
CA GLN A 116 20.45 0.20 -11.23
C GLN A 116 20.44 0.59 -9.74
N LEU A 117 19.52 1.45 -9.29
CA LEU A 117 19.54 2.01 -7.93
C LEU A 117 18.46 1.45 -7.01
N VAL A 118 17.37 0.91 -7.55
CA VAL A 118 16.28 0.34 -6.72
C VAL A 118 16.50 -1.14 -6.50
N HIS A 119 16.89 -1.51 -5.28
CA HIS A 119 17.11 -2.90 -4.89
C HIS A 119 16.02 -3.37 -3.94
N ASP A 120 15.35 -4.45 -4.30
CA ASP A 120 14.37 -5.13 -3.43
C ASP A 120 15.09 -5.74 -2.23
N LYS A 121 14.49 -5.60 -1.02
CA LYS A 121 15.07 -6.09 0.23
C LYS A 121 14.35 -7.32 0.75
N GLN A 122 13.03 -7.26 0.85
CA GLN A 122 12.21 -8.33 1.39
C GLN A 122 10.87 -8.37 0.67
N ALA A 123 10.41 -9.59 0.34
CA ALA A 123 9.10 -9.83 -0.25
C ALA A 123 8.12 -10.35 0.80
N TYR A 124 6.85 -9.95 0.67
CA TYR A 124 5.71 -10.40 1.46
C TYR A 124 4.65 -10.92 0.49
N TYR A 125 4.29 -12.17 0.67
CA TYR A 125 3.31 -12.84 -0.19
C TYR A 125 1.94 -12.85 0.49
N PRO A 126 0.84 -12.70 -0.27
CA PRO A 126 -0.50 -12.84 0.27
C PRO A 126 -0.73 -14.28 0.76
N ASP A 127 -1.30 -14.40 1.94
CA ASP A 127 -1.78 -15.68 2.48
C ASP A 127 -3.21 -15.91 1.98
N GLU A 128 -3.44 -17.00 1.26
CA GLU A 128 -4.72 -17.26 0.61
C GLU A 128 -5.89 -17.36 1.59
N LYS A 129 -5.67 -17.95 2.77
CA LYS A 129 -6.71 -18.07 3.79
C LYS A 129 -7.13 -16.70 4.34
N ARG A 130 -6.14 -15.82 4.61
CA ARG A 130 -6.41 -14.45 5.07
C ARG A 130 -7.01 -13.60 3.97
N ARG A 131 -6.53 -13.75 2.74
CA ARG A 131 -7.08 -13.08 1.56
C ARG A 131 -8.59 -13.34 1.43
N LEU A 132 -9.02 -14.60 1.48
CA LEU A 132 -10.44 -14.95 1.43
C LEU A 132 -11.28 -14.34 2.59
N GLN A 133 -10.68 -14.17 3.76
CA GLN A 133 -11.34 -13.47 4.86
C GLN A 133 -11.46 -11.97 4.58
N TYR A 134 -10.44 -11.37 3.97
CA TYR A 134 -10.45 -9.95 3.60
C TYR A 134 -11.41 -9.64 2.45
N GLU A 135 -11.62 -10.56 1.50
CA GLU A 135 -12.66 -10.40 0.47
C GLU A 135 -14.04 -10.12 1.10
N LYS A 136 -14.42 -10.94 2.10
CA LYS A 136 -15.71 -10.77 2.79
C LYS A 136 -15.80 -9.45 3.57
N LYS A 137 -14.69 -9.03 4.18
CA LYS A 137 -14.65 -7.77 4.93
C LYS A 137 -14.67 -6.56 3.99
N PHE A 138 -13.97 -6.64 2.88
CA PHE A 138 -13.93 -5.58 1.88
C PHE A 138 -15.31 -5.36 1.24
N ALA A 139 -16.06 -6.42 0.97
CA ALA A 139 -17.44 -6.32 0.47
C ALA A 139 -18.41 -5.61 1.45
N ALA A 140 -18.05 -5.53 2.73
CA ALA A 140 -18.84 -4.83 3.76
C ALA A 140 -18.29 -3.42 4.10
N TYR A 141 -17.12 -3.08 3.57
CA TYR A 141 -16.47 -1.79 3.73
C TYR A 141 -17.07 -0.75 2.79
#